data_92bac1eb2871949b9b9178f8b66444dd
#
_entry.id   92bac1eb2871949b9b9178f8b66444dd
#
_cell.length_a   1.000
_cell.length_b   1.000
_cell.length_c   1.000
_cell.angle_alpha   90.00
_cell.angle_beta   90.00
_cell.angle_gamma   90.00
#
_symmetry.space_group_name_H-M   'P 1'
#
loop_
_entity.id
_entity.type
_entity.pdbx_description
1 polymer ?
#
loop_
_entity_poly.entity_id
_entity_poly.type
_entity_poly.pdbx_seq_one_letter_code
_entity_poly.pdbx_strand_id
1 'polypeptide(L)'
;MADRQLTTTYDVIIVGMGPAGAVAAAALCRGGLTVLGFDKDVHPRYKVCGGGLSARIDLLLEPGFKSVVEQTVNGVQFVYRGQDPLLIESSQPIAYMVMRDRFDHYLVQQAIEAGTEFRTGEGVVEVTQDSDGVEVVTQEGRYRAKMVIGAD
;
A
#
# COMPACT_ATOMS: atom_id res chain seq x y z
N MET A 1 -24.36 0.53 -28.43
CA MET A 1 -23.35 0.39 -27.39
C MET A 1 -23.62 1.51 -26.43
N ALA A 2 -24.05 1.19 -25.21
CA ALA A 2 -24.44 2.22 -24.24
C ALA A 2 -23.15 2.90 -23.74
N ASP A 3 -23.10 4.20 -24.01
CA ASP A 3 -22.11 5.12 -23.44
C ASP A 3 -22.28 5.06 -21.91
N ARG A 4 -21.41 4.31 -21.24
CA ARG A 4 -21.41 4.23 -19.78
C ARG A 4 -20.78 5.54 -19.28
N GLN A 5 -21.63 6.46 -18.97
CA GLN A 5 -21.36 7.82 -18.53
C GLN A 5 -20.34 7.79 -17.37
N LEU A 6 -19.23 8.47 -17.56
CA LEU A 6 -18.23 8.79 -16.55
C LEU A 6 -18.93 9.59 -15.43
N THR A 7 -19.10 8.98 -14.26
CA THR A 7 -20.00 9.55 -13.24
C THR A 7 -19.30 10.11 -12.01
N THR A 8 -18.01 9.93 -11.85
CA THR A 8 -17.29 10.52 -10.71
C THR A 8 -15.87 10.86 -11.10
N THR A 9 -15.45 12.11 -10.88
CA THR A 9 -14.06 12.53 -11.05
C THR A 9 -13.41 12.57 -9.69
N TYR A 10 -12.35 11.77 -9.51
CA TYR A 10 -11.52 11.77 -8.30
C TYR A 10 -10.40 12.80 -8.41
N ASP A 11 -9.85 13.24 -7.29
CA ASP A 11 -8.62 14.01 -7.31
C ASP A 11 -7.46 13.10 -7.68
N VAL A 12 -7.41 11.90 -7.09
CA VAL A 12 -6.34 10.93 -7.33
C VAL A 12 -6.90 9.52 -7.46
N ILE A 13 -6.40 8.78 -8.45
CA ILE A 13 -6.55 7.32 -8.52
C ILE A 13 -5.20 6.68 -8.20
N ILE A 14 -5.22 5.63 -7.36
CA ILE A 14 -4.03 4.84 -7.02
C ILE A 14 -4.16 3.44 -7.60
N VAL A 15 -3.17 3.03 -8.37
CA VAL A 15 -3.08 1.69 -8.97
C VAL A 15 -2.09 0.87 -8.17
N GLY A 16 -2.59 -0.14 -7.48
CA GLY A 16 -1.84 -0.96 -6.52
C GLY A 16 -2.01 -0.48 -5.08
N MET A 17 -2.74 -1.26 -4.29
CA MET A 17 -3.02 -0.97 -2.87
C MET A 17 -2.18 -1.85 -1.94
N GLY A 18 -0.92 -2.06 -2.32
CA GLY A 18 0.12 -2.55 -1.40
C GLY A 18 0.48 -1.48 -0.37
N PRO A 19 1.54 -1.69 0.45
CA PRO A 19 1.91 -0.76 1.52
C PRO A 19 2.10 0.69 1.05
N ALA A 20 2.74 0.90 -0.10
CA ALA A 20 2.99 2.24 -0.64
C ALA A 20 1.67 2.93 -1.06
N GLY A 21 0.83 2.22 -1.82
CA GLY A 21 -0.45 2.75 -2.29
C GLY A 21 -1.42 3.03 -1.15
N ALA A 22 -1.54 2.12 -0.19
CA ALA A 22 -2.43 2.29 0.96
C ALA A 22 -2.01 3.49 1.84
N VAL A 23 -0.71 3.64 2.12
CA VAL A 23 -0.20 4.79 2.90
C VAL A 23 -0.40 6.10 2.14
N ALA A 24 -0.14 6.12 0.82
CA ALA A 24 -0.39 7.29 -0.01
C ALA A 24 -1.88 7.66 -0.03
N ALA A 25 -2.77 6.67 -0.21
CA ALA A 25 -4.22 6.87 -0.19
C ALA A 25 -4.70 7.51 1.12
N ALA A 26 -4.27 6.93 2.27
CA ALA A 26 -4.63 7.47 3.58
C ALA A 26 -4.14 8.91 3.77
N ALA A 27 -2.91 9.21 3.36
CA ALA A 27 -2.34 10.56 3.47
C ALA A 27 -3.09 11.58 2.60
N LEU A 28 -3.43 11.23 1.38
CA LEU A 28 -4.17 12.09 0.45
C LEU A 28 -5.60 12.36 0.96
N CYS A 29 -6.31 11.33 1.44
CA CYS A 29 -7.64 11.50 2.03
C CYS A 29 -7.61 12.39 3.28
N ARG A 30 -6.62 12.22 4.17
CA ARG A 30 -6.42 13.12 5.33
C ARG A 30 -6.10 14.56 4.89
N GLY A 31 -5.52 14.75 3.71
CA GLY A 31 -5.32 16.04 3.06
C GLY A 31 -6.57 16.63 2.41
N GLY A 32 -7.71 15.95 2.49
CA GLY A 32 -9.02 16.42 1.95
C GLY A 32 -9.24 16.10 0.47
N LEU A 33 -8.44 15.22 -0.12
CA LEU A 33 -8.59 14.79 -1.53
C LEU A 33 -9.53 13.57 -1.61
N THR A 34 -10.26 13.49 -2.73
CA THR A 34 -11.06 12.32 -3.09
C THR A 34 -10.17 11.29 -3.77
N VAL A 35 -10.07 10.08 -3.19
CA VAL A 35 -9.16 9.05 -3.65
C VAL A 35 -9.90 7.74 -3.95
N LEU A 36 -9.61 7.17 -5.13
CA LEU A 36 -10.01 5.83 -5.52
C LEU A 36 -8.77 4.94 -5.65
N GLY A 37 -8.75 3.82 -4.94
CA GLY A 37 -7.66 2.84 -5.00
C GLY A 37 -8.10 1.55 -5.69
N PHE A 38 -7.24 1.01 -6.55
CA PHE A 38 -7.42 -0.29 -7.20
C PHE A 38 -6.34 -1.27 -6.78
N ASP A 39 -6.72 -2.52 -6.54
CA ASP A 39 -5.79 -3.65 -6.49
C ASP A 39 -6.40 -4.84 -7.25
N LYS A 40 -5.57 -5.49 -8.09
CA LYS A 40 -5.98 -6.66 -8.86
C LYS A 40 -6.27 -7.88 -7.99
N ASP A 41 -5.64 -7.94 -6.81
CA ASP A 41 -5.83 -9.01 -5.85
C ASP A 41 -6.92 -8.66 -4.84
N VAL A 42 -7.64 -9.66 -4.35
CA VAL A 42 -8.62 -9.51 -3.26
C VAL A 42 -7.90 -9.49 -1.92
N HIS A 43 -8.01 -8.40 -1.19
CA HIS A 43 -7.43 -8.26 0.15
C HIS A 43 -8.31 -8.89 1.26
N PRO A 44 -7.68 -9.51 2.32
CA PRO A 44 -6.26 -9.76 2.51
C PRO A 44 -5.69 -10.77 1.52
N ARG A 45 -4.47 -10.53 1.01
CA ARG A 45 -3.84 -11.36 -0.01
C ARG A 45 -2.47 -11.88 0.42
N TYR A 46 -2.13 -13.08 -0.01
CA TYR A 46 -0.78 -13.60 0.15
C TYR A 46 0.20 -12.82 -0.75
N LYS A 47 1.33 -12.40 -0.18
CA LYS A 47 2.42 -11.78 -0.93
C LYS A 47 3.75 -12.39 -0.49
N VAL A 48 4.46 -13.00 -1.41
CA VAL A 48 5.80 -13.56 -1.14
C VAL A 48 6.74 -12.43 -0.72
N CYS A 49 7.21 -12.49 0.54
CA CYS A 49 8.11 -11.50 1.13
C CYS A 49 8.69 -12.07 2.43
N GLY A 50 9.92 -11.66 2.80
CA GLY A 50 10.49 -11.98 4.11
C GLY A 50 9.83 -11.27 5.29
N GLY A 51 8.99 -10.26 5.02
CA GLY A 51 8.22 -9.55 6.05
C GLY A 51 9.03 -8.63 6.97
N GLY A 52 10.29 -8.37 6.63
CA GLY A 52 11.15 -7.48 7.43
C GLY A 52 10.90 -6.01 7.12
N LEU A 53 10.54 -5.24 8.13
CA LEU A 53 10.38 -3.78 8.07
C LEU A 53 11.50 -3.13 8.87
N SER A 54 12.23 -2.18 8.27
CA SER A 54 13.17 -1.35 9.04
C SER A 54 12.45 -0.62 10.17
N ALA A 55 13.06 -0.49 11.35
CA ALA A 55 12.49 0.27 12.46
C ALA A 55 12.22 1.75 12.12
N ARG A 56 12.80 2.27 11.02
CA ARG A 56 12.45 3.60 10.48
C ARG A 56 10.97 3.75 10.10
N ILE A 57 10.23 2.64 9.98
CA ILE A 57 8.79 2.67 9.73
C ILE A 57 8.03 3.40 10.83
N ASP A 58 8.57 3.46 12.05
CA ASP A 58 8.01 4.24 13.18
C ASP A 58 7.91 5.75 12.87
N LEU A 59 8.67 6.25 11.89
CA LEU A 59 8.62 7.65 11.43
C LEU A 59 7.53 7.89 10.37
N LEU A 60 6.97 6.84 9.80
CA LEU A 60 6.06 6.89 8.66
C LEU A 60 4.65 6.46 9.02
N LEU A 61 4.51 5.56 9.98
CA LEU A 61 3.22 4.97 10.36
C LEU A 61 2.84 5.34 11.78
N GLU A 62 1.54 5.48 12.00
CA GLU A 62 0.99 5.62 13.35
C GLU A 62 1.28 4.36 14.17
N PRO A 63 1.47 4.48 15.50
CA PRO A 63 1.86 3.36 16.37
C PRO A 63 0.95 2.13 16.30
N GLY A 64 -0.29 2.28 15.84
CA GLY A 64 -1.28 1.22 15.68
C GLY A 64 -0.82 0.04 14.81
N PHE A 65 0.12 0.27 13.86
CA PHE A 65 0.67 -0.83 13.03
C PHE A 65 1.38 -1.90 13.86
N LYS A 66 1.81 -1.59 15.10
CA LYS A 66 2.44 -2.56 15.99
C LYS A 66 1.53 -3.72 16.38
N SER A 67 0.22 -3.57 16.22
CA SER A 67 -0.76 -4.65 16.43
C SER A 67 -0.62 -5.81 15.44
N VAL A 68 0.03 -5.58 14.29
CA VAL A 68 0.29 -6.60 13.25
C VAL A 68 1.77 -6.98 13.14
N VAL A 69 2.60 -6.58 14.11
CA VAL A 69 3.99 -7.00 14.23
C VAL A 69 4.05 -8.36 14.94
N GLU A 70 4.66 -9.33 14.29
CA GLU A 70 4.83 -10.68 14.83
C GLU A 70 6.06 -10.76 15.75
N GLN A 71 7.14 -10.03 15.39
CA GLN A 71 8.38 -10.03 16.15
C GLN A 71 9.14 -8.72 16.00
N THR A 72 9.70 -8.24 17.11
CA THR A 72 10.66 -7.13 17.12
C THR A 72 12.09 -7.71 17.13
N VAL A 73 12.93 -7.19 16.23
CA VAL A 73 14.32 -7.60 16.06
C VAL A 73 15.24 -6.53 16.62
N ASN A 74 16.10 -6.93 17.58
CA ASN A 74 17.05 -6.03 18.25
C ASN A 74 18.51 -6.40 17.96
N GLY A 75 18.77 -7.44 17.17
CA GLY A 75 20.12 -7.84 16.83
C GLY A 75 20.23 -8.51 15.47
N VAL A 76 21.43 -8.50 14.91
CA VAL A 76 21.78 -9.17 13.65
C VAL A 76 23.02 -9.98 13.83
N GLN A 77 23.00 -11.20 13.35
CA GLN A 77 24.14 -12.09 13.30
C GLN A 77 24.65 -12.19 11.87
N PHE A 78 25.91 -11.87 11.67
CA PHE A 78 26.60 -12.01 10.38
C PHE A 78 27.51 -13.24 10.43
N VAL A 79 27.40 -14.10 9.44
CA VAL A 79 28.28 -15.28 9.26
C VAL A 79 28.91 -15.19 7.87
N TYR A 80 30.23 -15.19 7.79
CA TYR A 80 30.96 -15.20 6.55
C TYR A 80 31.69 -16.54 6.36
N ARG A 81 31.35 -17.25 5.29
CA ARG A 81 31.97 -18.57 4.94
C ARG A 81 32.02 -19.58 6.09
N GLY A 82 31.00 -19.60 6.97
CA GLY A 82 30.92 -20.51 8.09
C GLY A 82 31.94 -20.25 9.21
N GLN A 83 32.59 -19.08 9.21
CA GLN A 83 33.48 -18.64 10.29
C GLN A 83 32.71 -18.13 11.49
N ASP A 84 33.40 -17.77 12.55
CA ASP A 84 32.81 -17.27 13.79
C ASP A 84 31.81 -16.14 13.52
N PRO A 85 30.59 -16.23 14.07
CA PRO A 85 29.56 -15.24 13.83
C PRO A 85 29.89 -13.91 14.51
N LEU A 86 29.68 -12.80 13.79
CA LEU A 86 29.65 -11.48 14.38
C LEU A 86 28.20 -11.17 14.80
N LEU A 87 27.94 -11.06 16.09
CA LEU A 87 26.66 -10.62 16.63
C LEU A 87 26.71 -9.12 16.94
N ILE A 88 25.74 -8.38 16.40
CA ILE A 88 25.53 -6.97 16.71
C ILE A 88 24.16 -6.83 17.35
N GLU A 89 24.11 -6.33 18.58
CA GLU A 89 22.87 -6.11 19.34
C GLU A 89 22.63 -4.61 19.53
N SER A 90 21.36 -4.23 19.61
CA SER A 90 20.89 -2.89 19.83
C SER A 90 19.88 -2.86 20.98
N SER A 91 19.95 -1.83 21.82
CA SER A 91 18.92 -1.57 22.83
C SER A 91 17.61 -1.04 22.25
N GLN A 92 17.63 -0.63 20.98
CA GLN A 92 16.45 -0.17 20.23
C GLN A 92 16.10 -1.16 19.12
N PRO A 93 14.83 -1.26 18.72
CA PRO A 93 14.45 -2.04 17.57
C PRO A 93 15.23 -1.64 16.32
N ILE A 94 15.72 -2.62 15.57
CA ILE A 94 16.35 -2.43 14.26
C ILE A 94 15.42 -2.81 13.13
N ALA A 95 14.50 -3.77 13.39
CA ALA A 95 13.48 -4.17 12.43
C ALA A 95 12.25 -4.76 13.14
N TYR A 96 11.15 -4.82 12.41
CA TYR A 96 9.93 -5.53 12.77
C TYR A 96 9.64 -6.61 11.74
N MET A 97 9.18 -7.78 12.18
CA MET A 97 8.75 -8.86 11.31
C MET A 97 7.23 -8.87 11.25
N VAL A 98 6.68 -8.93 10.04
CA VAL A 98 5.23 -8.94 9.81
C VAL A 98 4.83 -10.03 8.83
N MET A 99 3.59 -10.49 8.93
CA MET A 99 2.95 -11.23 7.86
C MET A 99 2.31 -10.23 6.90
N ARG A 100 2.69 -10.30 5.61
CA ARG A 100 2.29 -9.32 4.59
C ARG A 100 0.79 -9.27 4.33
N ASP A 101 0.08 -10.39 4.45
CA ASP A 101 -1.38 -10.44 4.35
C ASP A 101 -2.04 -9.57 5.43
N ARG A 102 -1.58 -9.65 6.68
CA ARG A 102 -2.09 -8.86 7.81
C ARG A 102 -1.64 -7.41 7.74
N PHE A 103 -0.35 -7.19 7.48
CA PHE A 103 0.22 -5.84 7.43
C PHE A 103 -0.36 -5.02 6.29
N ASP A 104 -0.40 -5.57 5.06
CA ASP A 104 -0.95 -4.87 3.92
C ASP A 104 -2.45 -4.59 4.11
N HIS A 105 -3.19 -5.57 4.67
CA HIS A 105 -4.61 -5.39 4.97
C HIS A 105 -4.85 -4.30 6.03
N TYR A 106 -4.03 -4.26 7.11
CA TYR A 106 -4.09 -3.20 8.11
C TYR A 106 -3.95 -1.82 7.46
N LEU A 107 -2.97 -1.63 6.57
CA LEU A 107 -2.76 -0.35 5.90
C LEU A 107 -3.92 0.03 4.97
N VAL A 108 -4.49 -0.95 4.27
CA VAL A 108 -5.69 -0.74 3.44
C VAL A 108 -6.88 -0.31 4.31
N GLN A 109 -7.10 -0.94 5.46
CA GLN A 109 -8.16 -0.53 6.38
C GLN A 109 -7.97 0.92 6.85
N GLN A 110 -6.73 1.31 7.16
CA GLN A 110 -6.41 2.70 7.52
C GLN A 110 -6.69 3.68 6.36
N ALA A 111 -6.49 3.27 5.11
CA ALA A 111 -6.85 4.08 3.94
C ALA A 111 -8.37 4.22 3.79
N ILE A 112 -9.11 3.13 3.96
CA ILE A 112 -10.57 3.14 3.92
C ILE A 112 -11.16 4.01 5.04
N GLU A 113 -10.66 3.87 6.27
CA GLU A 113 -11.06 4.69 7.42
C GLU A 113 -10.77 6.18 7.20
N ALA A 114 -9.71 6.51 6.45
CA ALA A 114 -9.39 7.88 6.06
C ALA A 114 -10.30 8.44 4.94
N GLY A 115 -11.12 7.59 4.29
CA GLY A 115 -12.07 7.98 3.26
C GLY A 115 -11.74 7.51 1.84
N THR A 116 -10.76 6.64 1.67
CA THR A 116 -10.43 6.07 0.35
C THR A 116 -11.56 5.13 -0.10
N GLU A 117 -12.08 5.35 -1.31
CA GLU A 117 -12.87 4.33 -2.00
C GLU A 117 -11.90 3.25 -2.52
N PHE A 118 -12.16 1.98 -2.18
CA PHE A 118 -11.27 0.88 -2.55
C PHE A 118 -11.98 -0.19 -3.35
N ARG A 119 -11.41 -0.51 -4.52
CA ARG A 119 -11.85 -1.58 -5.42
C ARG A 119 -10.84 -2.71 -5.37
N THR A 120 -11.17 -3.74 -4.61
CA THR A 120 -10.36 -4.97 -4.45
C THR A 120 -10.75 -6.01 -5.50
N GLY A 121 -9.76 -6.73 -6.03
CA GLY A 121 -9.98 -7.69 -7.11
C GLY A 121 -10.25 -7.06 -8.48
N GLU A 122 -10.02 -5.76 -8.62
CA GLU A 122 -10.26 -5.01 -9.85
C GLU A 122 -8.93 -4.47 -10.41
N GLY A 123 -8.43 -5.11 -11.44
CA GLY A 123 -7.16 -4.75 -12.08
C GLY A 123 -7.32 -3.63 -13.11
N VAL A 124 -6.45 -2.64 -13.06
CA VAL A 124 -6.33 -1.61 -14.10
C VAL A 124 -5.66 -2.21 -15.33
N VAL A 125 -6.26 -2.01 -16.50
CA VAL A 125 -5.77 -2.55 -17.78
C VAL A 125 -5.20 -1.46 -18.69
N GLU A 126 -5.64 -0.21 -18.53
CA GLU A 126 -5.17 0.91 -19.35
C GLU A 126 -5.24 2.22 -18.55
N VAL A 127 -4.28 3.11 -18.80
CA VAL A 127 -4.24 4.47 -18.27
C VAL A 127 -3.91 5.39 -19.42
N THR A 128 -4.77 6.39 -19.67
CA THR A 128 -4.56 7.40 -20.72
C THR A 128 -4.68 8.80 -20.13
N GLN A 129 -3.86 9.72 -20.62
CA GLN A 129 -3.85 11.12 -20.16
C GLN A 129 -4.27 12.03 -21.32
N ASP A 130 -5.09 13.01 -21.01
CA ASP A 130 -5.48 14.10 -21.93
C ASP A 130 -5.31 15.47 -21.25
N SER A 131 -5.83 16.54 -21.88
CA SER A 131 -5.77 17.91 -21.34
C SER A 131 -6.57 18.11 -20.05
N ASP A 132 -7.56 17.25 -19.79
CA ASP A 132 -8.55 17.41 -18.73
C ASP A 132 -8.31 16.47 -17.54
N GLY A 133 -7.28 15.61 -17.62
CA GLY A 133 -6.91 14.68 -16.57
C GLY A 133 -6.47 13.32 -17.07
N VAL A 134 -6.75 12.28 -16.27
CA VAL A 134 -6.36 10.91 -16.57
C VAL A 134 -7.59 9.99 -16.55
N GLU A 135 -7.72 9.16 -17.56
CA GLU A 135 -8.70 8.07 -17.60
C GLU A 135 -8.02 6.76 -17.22
N VAL A 136 -8.66 6.02 -16.34
CA VAL A 136 -8.25 4.68 -15.90
C VAL A 136 -9.33 3.70 -16.33
N VAL A 137 -8.93 2.63 -17.01
CA VAL A 137 -9.81 1.58 -17.50
C VAL A 137 -9.55 0.29 -16.75
N THR A 138 -10.62 -0.34 -16.29
CA THR A 138 -10.61 -1.69 -15.71
C THR A 138 -11.53 -2.60 -16.54
N GLN A 139 -11.65 -3.85 -16.14
CA GLN A 139 -12.64 -4.75 -16.74
C GLN A 139 -14.07 -4.38 -16.36
N GLU A 140 -14.25 -3.67 -15.24
CA GLU A 140 -15.57 -3.30 -14.70
C GLU A 140 -16.07 -1.93 -15.18
N GLY A 141 -15.13 -1.04 -15.61
CA GLY A 141 -15.52 0.31 -16.02
C GLY A 141 -14.39 1.25 -16.37
N ARG A 142 -14.78 2.53 -16.51
CA ARG A 142 -13.88 3.65 -16.77
C ARG A 142 -14.03 4.68 -15.68
N TYR A 143 -12.91 5.22 -15.24
CA TYR A 143 -12.84 6.19 -14.14
C TYR A 143 -11.96 7.37 -14.54
N ARG A 144 -12.27 8.55 -14.02
CA ARG A 144 -11.46 9.74 -14.29
C ARG A 144 -10.93 10.35 -13.01
N ALA A 145 -9.70 10.85 -13.10
CA ALA A 145 -9.07 11.60 -12.03
C ALA A 145 -8.23 12.76 -12.58
N LYS A 146 -7.88 13.68 -11.69
CA LYS A 146 -6.89 14.72 -12.01
C LYS A 146 -5.48 14.14 -12.10
N MET A 147 -5.20 13.09 -11.32
CA MET A 147 -3.88 12.45 -11.22
C MET A 147 -4.01 10.95 -10.98
N VAL A 148 -3.02 10.18 -11.46
CA VAL A 148 -2.85 8.75 -11.16
C VAL A 148 -1.49 8.51 -10.52
N ILE A 149 -1.47 7.66 -9.50
CA ILE A 149 -0.25 7.15 -8.84
C ILE A 149 -0.15 5.66 -9.10
N GLY A 150 0.91 5.22 -9.79
CA GLY A 150 1.29 3.80 -9.89
C GLY A 150 2.06 3.38 -8.63
N ALA A 151 1.55 2.35 -7.94
CA ALA A 151 2.12 1.79 -6.71
C ALA A 151 2.08 0.25 -6.70
N ASP A 152 1.98 -0.39 -7.86
CA ASP A 152 1.88 -1.81 -8.14
C ASP A 152 3.22 -2.58 -8.05
#